data_b097fe9ad0f63ba0ff8871258483c7b9
#
_entry.id   b097fe9ad0f63ba0ff8871258483c7b9
#
_cell.length_a   1.000
_cell.length_b   1.000
_cell.length_c   1.000
_cell.angle_alpha   90.00
_cell.angle_beta   90.00
_cell.angle_gamma   90.00
#
_symmetry.space_group_name_H-M   'P 1'
#
loop_
_entity.id
_entity.type
_entity.pdbx_description
1 polymer ?
#
loop_
_entity_poly.entity_id
_entity_poly.type
_entity_poly.pdbx_seq_one_letter_code
_entity_poly.pdbx_strand_id
1 'polypeptide(L)'
;MVHATQGAEPYRVDIVAAGHEVVADEPPSNGGRDVGLGPFDLVVAGLAACTMITLRMYAERKGWAGFDISAKLRHRTEGGVHFIDREVEVRGVPDEPGVERLRDIVERTPVTLALKPAFTISTVLTQAA
;
A
#
# COMPACT_ATOMS: atom_id res chain seq x y z
N MET A 1 0.10 -4.51 18.63
CA MET A 1 1.46 -4.33 19.18
C MET A 1 2.49 -4.89 18.19
N VAL A 2 3.62 -4.25 18.07
CA VAL A 2 4.71 -4.67 17.19
C VAL A 2 5.94 -4.93 18.05
N HIS A 3 6.55 -6.10 17.89
CA HIS A 3 7.82 -6.44 18.51
C HIS A 3 8.88 -6.59 17.42
N ALA A 4 10.02 -5.96 17.60
CA ALA A 4 11.11 -6.03 16.64
C ALA A 4 12.41 -6.40 17.36
N THR A 5 13.17 -7.29 16.75
CA THR A 5 14.49 -7.71 17.25
C THR A 5 15.51 -7.70 16.12
N GLN A 6 16.77 -7.48 16.47
CA GLN A 6 17.86 -7.47 15.52
C GLN A 6 19.00 -8.32 16.06
N GLY A 7 19.53 -9.18 15.21
CA GLY A 7 20.70 -10.01 15.52
C GLY A 7 21.99 -9.45 14.95
N ALA A 8 22.92 -10.35 14.60
CA ALA A 8 24.26 -9.98 14.12
C ALA A 8 24.30 -9.64 12.63
N GLU A 9 23.28 -9.96 11.86
CA GLU A 9 23.21 -9.59 10.45
C GLU A 9 23.00 -8.08 10.31
N PRO A 10 23.70 -7.41 9.38
CA PRO A 10 23.86 -5.95 9.41
C PRO A 10 22.60 -5.14 9.63
N TYR A 11 21.56 -5.36 8.85
CA TYR A 11 20.36 -4.53 8.96
C TYR A 11 19.07 -5.32 8.99
N ARG A 12 19.18 -6.65 9.10
CA ARG A 12 17.98 -7.50 9.22
C ARG A 12 17.26 -7.22 10.52
N VAL A 13 15.97 -6.96 10.43
CA VAL A 13 15.08 -6.82 11.57
C VAL A 13 13.99 -7.86 11.48
N ASP A 14 13.82 -8.67 12.52
CA ASP A 14 12.74 -9.64 12.61
C ASP A 14 11.59 -8.98 13.36
N ILE A 15 10.42 -8.95 12.74
CA ILE A 15 9.25 -8.23 13.24
C ILE A 15 8.10 -9.21 13.45
N VAL A 16 7.43 -9.11 14.61
CA VAL A 16 6.17 -9.80 14.85
C VAL A 16 5.12 -8.73 15.13
N ALA A 17 4.10 -8.69 14.29
CA ALA A 17 3.00 -7.75 14.41
C ALA A 17 1.68 -8.52 14.41
N ALA A 18 0.89 -8.38 15.46
CA ALA A 18 -0.40 -9.06 15.62
C ALA A 18 -0.30 -10.59 15.39
N GLY A 19 0.81 -11.20 15.82
CA GLY A 19 1.06 -12.63 15.65
C GLY A 19 1.60 -13.06 14.27
N HIS A 20 1.86 -12.11 13.38
CA HIS A 20 2.39 -12.36 12.05
C HIS A 20 3.84 -11.92 11.94
N GLU A 21 4.64 -12.70 11.23
CA GLU A 21 6.06 -12.43 11.05
C GLU A 21 6.32 -11.69 9.75
N VAL A 22 7.22 -10.70 9.81
CA VAL A 22 7.75 -10.02 8.63
C VAL A 22 9.22 -9.68 8.88
N VAL A 23 10.03 -9.73 7.83
CA VAL A 23 11.44 -9.36 7.90
C VAL A 23 11.66 -8.06 7.15
N ALA A 24 12.37 -7.13 7.78
CA ALA A 24 12.84 -5.90 7.15
C ALA A 24 14.34 -5.95 6.99
N ASP A 25 14.85 -5.29 5.96
CA ASP A 25 16.27 -5.19 5.68
C ASP A 25 16.52 -3.98 4.78
N GLU A 26 17.77 -3.73 4.48
CA GLU A 26 18.17 -2.78 3.45
C GLU A 26 18.73 -3.53 2.24
N PRO A 27 18.70 -2.94 1.04
CA PRO A 27 19.35 -3.54 -0.12
C PRO A 27 20.88 -3.45 -0.01
N PRO A 28 21.62 -4.23 -0.82
CA PRO A 28 23.08 -4.18 -0.82
C PRO A 28 23.66 -2.80 -1.05
N SER A 29 23.00 -1.95 -1.83
CA SER A 29 23.41 -0.56 -2.04
C SER A 29 23.49 0.26 -0.74
N ASN A 30 22.73 -0.14 0.29
CA ASN A 30 22.75 0.46 1.61
C ASN A 30 23.43 -0.42 2.66
N GLY A 31 24.15 -1.47 2.24
CA GLY A 31 24.87 -2.35 3.12
C GLY A 31 24.10 -3.53 3.68
N GLY A 32 22.85 -3.70 3.29
CA GLY A 32 22.04 -4.84 3.69
C GLY A 32 22.23 -6.06 2.81
N ARG A 33 21.44 -7.11 3.07
CA ARG A 33 21.47 -8.36 2.32
C ARG A 33 20.21 -8.63 1.52
N ASP A 34 19.29 -7.67 1.52
CA ASP A 34 18.01 -7.75 0.79
C ASP A 34 17.20 -9.02 1.13
N VAL A 35 17.15 -9.37 2.41
CA VAL A 35 16.38 -10.54 2.88
C VAL A 35 14.97 -10.17 3.32
N GLY A 36 14.59 -8.91 3.23
CA GLY A 36 13.28 -8.42 3.59
C GLY A 36 12.97 -7.07 2.97
N LEU A 37 11.82 -6.53 3.33
CA LEU A 37 11.33 -5.23 2.86
C LEU A 37 12.13 -4.09 3.50
N GLY A 38 12.37 -3.03 2.74
CA GLY A 38 12.89 -1.79 3.32
C GLY A 38 11.82 -1.11 4.20
N PRO A 39 12.23 -0.20 5.10
CA PRO A 39 11.27 0.46 5.99
C PRO A 39 10.15 1.23 5.27
N PHE A 40 10.48 2.00 4.23
CA PHE A 40 9.44 2.68 3.46
C PHE A 40 8.57 1.71 2.65
N ASP A 41 9.10 0.56 2.23
CA ASP A 41 8.29 -0.48 1.58
C ASP A 41 7.21 -1.00 2.51
N LEU A 42 7.50 -1.09 3.82
CA LEU A 42 6.49 -1.49 4.80
C LEU A 42 5.37 -0.46 4.94
N VAL A 43 5.71 0.83 4.92
CA VAL A 43 4.71 1.91 4.94
C VAL A 43 3.84 1.83 3.70
N VAL A 44 4.46 1.72 2.53
CA VAL A 44 3.75 1.66 1.24
C VAL A 44 2.92 0.37 1.13
N ALA A 45 3.44 -0.76 1.62
CA ALA A 45 2.69 -2.01 1.66
C ALA A 45 1.43 -1.89 2.52
N GLY A 46 1.52 -1.18 3.65
CA GLY A 46 0.35 -0.89 4.49
C GLY A 46 -0.69 -0.06 3.77
N LEU A 47 -0.27 0.96 3.02
CA LEU A 47 -1.18 1.76 2.21
C LEU A 47 -1.82 0.92 1.10
N ALA A 48 -1.06 0.07 0.44
CA ALA A 48 -1.56 -0.82 -0.61
C ALA A 48 -2.62 -1.77 -0.05
N ALA A 49 -2.34 -2.40 1.08
CA ALA A 49 -3.29 -3.31 1.74
C ALA A 49 -4.59 -2.60 2.11
N CYS A 50 -4.49 -1.42 2.73
CA CYS A 50 -5.67 -0.64 3.11
C CYS A 50 -6.49 -0.20 1.90
N THR A 51 -5.82 0.23 0.84
CA THR A 51 -6.47 0.60 -0.43
C THR A 51 -7.30 -0.56 -0.97
N MET A 52 -6.68 -1.72 -1.13
CA MET A 52 -7.32 -2.88 -1.74
C MET A 52 -8.44 -3.45 -0.87
N ILE A 53 -8.22 -3.55 0.43
CA ILE A 53 -9.23 -4.05 1.38
C ILE A 53 -10.45 -3.14 1.38
N THR A 54 -10.24 -1.83 1.45
CA THR A 54 -11.35 -0.86 1.50
C THR A 54 -12.19 -0.90 0.22
N LEU A 55 -11.55 -0.93 -0.94
CA LEU A 55 -12.28 -1.01 -2.21
C LEU A 55 -13.00 -2.35 -2.36
N ARG A 56 -12.38 -3.43 -1.91
CA ARG A 56 -13.03 -4.75 -1.90
C ARG A 56 -14.28 -4.76 -1.01
N MET A 57 -14.18 -4.20 0.17
CA MET A 57 -15.32 -4.11 1.09
C MET A 57 -16.50 -3.34 0.46
N TYR A 58 -16.20 -2.26 -0.25
CA TYR A 58 -17.22 -1.49 -0.96
C TYR A 58 -17.88 -2.33 -2.07
N ALA A 59 -17.05 -2.98 -2.89
CA ALA A 59 -17.55 -3.83 -3.99
C ALA A 59 -18.45 -4.96 -3.46
N GLU A 60 -18.06 -5.58 -2.35
CA GLU A 60 -18.87 -6.64 -1.72
C GLU A 60 -20.21 -6.12 -1.21
N ARG A 61 -20.22 -4.94 -0.58
CA ARG A 61 -21.49 -4.31 -0.15
C ARG A 61 -22.39 -3.98 -1.31
N LYS A 62 -21.84 -3.63 -2.45
CA LYS A 62 -22.59 -3.36 -3.67
C LYS A 62 -23.03 -4.63 -4.41
N GLY A 63 -22.51 -5.78 -4.01
CA GLY A 63 -22.80 -7.04 -4.66
C GLY A 63 -22.20 -7.16 -6.06
N TRP A 64 -21.09 -6.47 -6.34
CA TRP A 64 -20.44 -6.53 -7.64
C TRP A 64 -19.76 -7.88 -7.85
N ALA A 65 -20.34 -8.70 -8.71
CA ALA A 65 -19.78 -10.00 -9.05
C ALA A 65 -18.53 -9.82 -9.95
N GLY A 66 -17.53 -10.66 -9.75
CA GLY A 66 -16.33 -10.64 -10.58
C GLY A 66 -15.43 -9.43 -10.35
N PHE A 67 -15.60 -8.72 -9.24
CA PHE A 67 -14.72 -7.62 -8.90
C PHE A 67 -13.29 -8.13 -8.65
N ASP A 68 -12.34 -7.50 -9.31
CA ASP A 68 -10.93 -7.79 -9.12
C ASP A 68 -10.14 -6.48 -9.03
N ILE A 69 -9.02 -6.50 -8.34
CA ILE A 69 -8.24 -5.30 -8.07
C ILE A 69 -6.75 -5.63 -7.99
N SER A 70 -5.95 -4.77 -8.56
CA SER A 70 -4.50 -4.75 -8.38
C SER A 70 -4.03 -3.33 -8.15
N ALA A 71 -2.87 -3.17 -7.51
CA ALA A 71 -2.31 -1.86 -7.25
C ALA A 71 -0.79 -1.90 -7.33
N LYS A 72 -0.22 -0.81 -7.84
CA LYS A 72 1.22 -0.57 -7.83
C LYS A 72 1.45 0.76 -7.12
N LEU A 73 2.32 0.74 -6.13
CA LEU A 73 2.66 1.93 -5.36
C LEU A 73 4.17 2.11 -5.33
N ARG A 74 4.60 3.36 -5.39
CA ARG A 74 6.01 3.70 -5.31
C ARG A 74 6.20 4.91 -4.42
N HIS A 75 7.13 4.80 -3.48
CA HIS A 75 7.62 5.93 -2.70
C HIS A 75 8.79 6.58 -3.41
N ARG A 76 8.83 7.91 -3.43
CA ARG A 76 9.95 8.69 -3.91
C ARG A 76 10.08 9.97 -3.09
N THR A 77 11.27 10.53 -3.09
CA THR A 77 11.57 11.77 -2.38
C THR A 77 12.14 12.78 -3.37
N GLU A 78 11.63 13.99 -3.34
CA GLU A 78 12.14 15.11 -4.13
C GLU A 78 12.19 16.35 -3.26
N GLY A 79 13.38 16.97 -3.14
CA GLY A 79 13.57 18.17 -2.34
C GLY A 79 13.13 18.04 -0.89
N GLY A 80 13.29 16.86 -0.28
CA GLY A 80 12.88 16.60 1.08
C GLY A 80 11.38 16.30 1.24
N VAL A 81 10.61 16.35 0.17
CA VAL A 81 9.19 16.03 0.18
C VAL A 81 8.99 14.57 -0.21
N HIS A 82 8.16 13.87 0.55
CA HIS A 82 7.84 12.47 0.31
C HIS A 82 6.59 12.35 -0.57
N PHE A 83 6.72 11.57 -1.63
CA PHE A 83 5.62 11.28 -2.55
C PHE A 83 5.33 9.78 -2.57
N ILE A 84 4.06 9.43 -2.73
CA ILE A 84 3.64 8.08 -3.08
C ILE A 84 2.80 8.17 -4.34
N ASP A 85 3.26 7.51 -5.39
CA ASP A 85 2.50 7.37 -6.63
C ASP A 85 1.75 6.04 -6.55
N ARG A 86 0.44 6.09 -6.73
CA ARG A 86 -0.44 4.93 -6.60
C ARG A 86 -1.25 4.74 -7.87
N GLU A 87 -1.09 3.59 -8.49
CA GLU A 87 -1.87 3.15 -9.63
C GLU A 87 -2.77 2.00 -9.21
N VAL A 88 -4.07 2.14 -9.40
CA VAL A 88 -5.06 1.12 -9.06
C VAL A 88 -5.78 0.71 -10.33
N GLU A 89 -5.85 -0.59 -10.59
CA GLU A 89 -6.61 -1.15 -11.68
C GLU A 89 -7.72 -2.04 -11.11
N VAL A 90 -8.95 -1.80 -11.55
CA VAL A 90 -10.10 -2.59 -11.12
C VAL A 90 -10.78 -3.24 -12.33
N ARG A 91 -11.51 -4.32 -12.08
CA ARG A 91 -12.35 -5.02 -13.05
C ARG A 91 -13.67 -5.39 -12.38
N GLY A 92 -14.70 -5.58 -13.18
CA GLY A 92 -15.98 -6.03 -12.66
C GLY A 92 -16.80 -4.94 -11.98
N VAL A 93 -16.51 -3.68 -12.26
CA VAL A 93 -17.36 -2.56 -11.85
C VAL A 93 -18.44 -2.38 -12.91
N PRO A 94 -19.74 -2.40 -12.56
CA PRO A 94 -20.82 -2.52 -13.55
C PRO A 94 -21.01 -1.28 -14.41
N ASP A 95 -20.64 -0.10 -13.95
CA ASP A 95 -20.92 1.15 -14.65
C ASP A 95 -19.88 2.23 -14.30
N GLU A 96 -19.88 3.32 -15.08
CA GLU A 96 -18.95 4.44 -14.83
C GLU A 96 -19.20 5.15 -13.51
N PRO A 97 -20.43 5.38 -13.04
CA PRO A 97 -20.65 5.92 -11.70
C PRO A 97 -20.00 5.10 -10.59
N GLY A 98 -19.96 3.77 -10.73
CA GLY A 98 -19.25 2.89 -9.81
C GLY A 98 -17.75 3.14 -9.81
N VAL A 99 -17.14 3.31 -10.96
CA VAL A 99 -15.73 3.63 -11.10
C VAL A 99 -15.42 4.98 -10.46
N GLU A 100 -16.24 6.00 -10.73
CA GLU A 100 -16.09 7.33 -10.12
C GLU A 100 -16.21 7.27 -8.60
N ARG A 101 -17.10 6.43 -8.09
CA ARG A 101 -17.23 6.25 -6.66
C ARG A 101 -15.96 5.65 -6.04
N LEU A 102 -15.35 4.69 -6.72
CA LEU A 102 -14.09 4.12 -6.27
C LEU A 102 -12.96 5.15 -6.29
N ARG A 103 -12.92 6.03 -7.29
CA ARG A 103 -11.94 7.13 -7.34
C ARG A 103 -12.08 8.07 -6.15
N ASP A 104 -13.30 8.30 -5.69
CA ASP A 104 -13.56 9.10 -4.51
C ASP A 104 -13.16 8.36 -3.22
N ILE A 105 -13.53 7.10 -3.10
CA ILE A 105 -13.25 6.29 -1.90
C ILE A 105 -11.75 6.08 -1.72
N VAL A 106 -11.00 5.85 -2.79
CA VAL A 106 -9.55 5.57 -2.70
C VAL A 106 -8.78 6.72 -2.04
N GLU A 107 -9.27 7.95 -2.16
CA GLU A 107 -8.65 9.13 -1.54
C GLU A 107 -8.92 9.24 -0.04
N ARG A 108 -9.81 8.43 0.49
CA ARG A 108 -10.31 8.52 1.86
C ARG A 108 -10.21 7.22 2.65
N THR A 109 -9.39 6.26 2.21
CA THR A 109 -9.16 5.05 3.01
C THR A 109 -8.43 5.44 4.30
N PRO A 110 -8.59 4.68 5.40
CA PRO A 110 -8.01 5.06 6.68
C PRO A 110 -6.52 5.38 6.65
N VAL A 111 -5.72 4.51 6.02
CA VAL A 111 -4.28 4.74 5.95
C VAL A 111 -3.93 5.90 5.00
N THR A 112 -4.70 6.08 3.91
CA THR A 112 -4.55 7.24 3.03
C THR A 112 -4.68 8.53 3.82
N LEU A 113 -5.75 8.67 4.60
CA LEU A 113 -5.98 9.87 5.40
C LEU A 113 -4.90 10.07 6.46
N ALA A 114 -4.41 9.00 7.06
CA ALA A 114 -3.35 9.08 8.06
C ALA A 114 -2.02 9.52 7.47
N LEU A 115 -1.70 9.12 6.23
CA LEU A 115 -0.42 9.43 5.59
C LEU A 115 -0.41 10.77 4.87
N LYS A 116 -1.55 11.30 4.43
CA LYS A 116 -1.63 12.55 3.66
C LYS A 116 -0.89 13.73 4.29
N PRO A 117 -0.89 13.93 5.61
CA PRO A 117 -0.12 15.04 6.20
C PRO A 117 1.38 14.98 5.96
N ALA A 118 1.94 13.78 5.79
CA ALA A 118 3.39 13.58 5.63
C ALA A 118 3.80 13.21 4.19
N PHE A 119 2.87 12.71 3.39
CA PHE A 119 3.12 12.24 2.03
C PHE A 119 2.19 12.92 1.05
N THR A 120 2.72 13.34 -0.09
CA THR A 120 1.88 13.73 -1.23
C THR A 120 1.51 12.46 -1.99
N ILE A 121 0.25 12.07 -1.92
CA ILE A 121 -0.25 10.84 -2.53
C ILE A 121 -0.97 11.20 -3.82
N SER A 122 -0.46 10.71 -4.94
CA SER A 122 -1.06 10.88 -6.26
C SER A 122 -1.63 9.54 -6.70
N THR A 123 -2.91 9.52 -7.08
CA THR A 123 -3.61 8.28 -7.40
C THR A 123 -4.21 8.34 -8.79
N VAL A 124 -4.00 7.28 -9.56
CA VAL A 124 -4.70 7.02 -10.81
C VAL A 124 -5.43 5.69 -10.65
N LEU A 125 -6.75 5.72 -10.81
CA LEU A 125 -7.60 4.52 -10.75
C LEU A 125 -8.28 4.34 -12.10
N THR A 126 -8.05 3.18 -12.70
CA THR A 126 -8.62 2.83 -14.01
C THR A 126 -9.33 1.49 -13.93
N GLN A 127 -10.34 1.33 -14.76
CA GLN A 127 -10.96 0.03 -14.99
C GLN A 127 -10.36 -0.61 -16.24
N ALA A 128 -9.87 -1.83 -16.10
CA ALA A 128 -9.41 -2.63 -17.23
C ALA A 128 -10.60 -3.23 -17.98
N ALA A 129 -10.41 -3.41 -19.28
CA ALA A 129 -11.41 -4.05 -20.15
C ALA A 129 -11.62 -5.53 -19.80
#